data_cf9ae2c0503665b7ad46f6161bfa09cb
#
_entry.id   cf9ae2c0503665b7ad46f6161bfa09cb
#
_cell.length_a   1.000
_cell.length_b   1.000
_cell.length_c   1.000
_cell.angle_alpha   90.00
_cell.angle_beta   90.00
_cell.angle_gamma   90.00
#
_symmetry.space_group_name_H-M   'P 1'
#
loop_
_entity.id
_entity.type
_entity.pdbx_description
1 polymer ?
#
loop_
_entity_poly.entity_id
_entity_poly.type
_entity_poly.pdbx_seq_one_letter_code
_entity_poly.pdbx_strand_id
1 'polypeptide(L)'
;MLTTLAFKYFSIGIFALMITTLAMRVLYALKQMYLVLLVSIVVAGINIGLFYPLVRIFGHAGIPLAISVGLIIETIVFLFALELITHIKLKEFFVSIIKITIPTVLSVALMYLVYIGALRLTGSIKTLYMLASFVASGIVFAISYVILLKVLKVEELNTLISLFKK
;
A
#
# COMPACT_ATOMS: atom_id res chain seq x y z
N MET A 1 -0.52 -4.39 -23.70
CA MET A 1 0.70 -3.76 -23.18
C MET A 1 0.45 -2.42 -22.47
N LEU A 2 -0.38 -1.51 -22.98
CA LEU A 2 -0.63 -0.20 -22.34
C LEU A 2 -1.25 -0.30 -20.95
N THR A 3 -2.20 -1.21 -20.74
CA THR A 3 -2.87 -1.43 -19.46
C THR A 3 -1.90 -1.93 -18.37
N THR A 4 -0.95 -2.78 -18.72
CA THR A 4 0.04 -3.31 -17.78
C THR A 4 0.99 -2.22 -17.29
N LEU A 5 1.39 -1.32 -18.18
CA LEU A 5 2.23 -0.16 -17.84
C LEU A 5 1.47 0.83 -16.92
N ALA A 6 0.22 1.13 -17.26
CA ALA A 6 -0.64 1.98 -16.45
C ALA A 6 -0.81 1.41 -15.03
N PHE A 7 -1.07 0.10 -14.93
CA PHE A 7 -1.23 -0.58 -13.64
C PHE A 7 0.06 -0.56 -12.81
N LYS A 8 1.22 -0.72 -13.44
CA LYS A 8 2.53 -0.64 -12.78
C LYS A 8 2.77 0.73 -12.13
N TYR A 9 2.45 1.81 -12.84
CA TYR A 9 2.59 3.17 -12.28
C TYR A 9 1.54 3.47 -11.21
N PHE A 10 0.31 2.99 -11.36
CA PHE A 10 -0.74 3.17 -10.37
C PHE A 10 -0.45 2.40 -9.07
N SER A 11 0.19 1.23 -9.14
CA SER A 11 0.52 0.42 -7.96
C SER A 11 1.44 1.16 -6.96
N ILE A 12 2.27 2.11 -7.43
CA ILE A 12 3.09 2.95 -6.57
C ILE A 12 2.21 3.84 -5.69
N GLY A 13 1.11 4.37 -6.25
CA GLY A 13 0.18 5.23 -5.52
C GLY A 13 -0.73 4.49 -4.53
N ILE A 14 -0.95 3.18 -4.68
CA ILE A 14 -1.85 2.41 -3.81
C ILE A 14 -1.43 2.46 -2.35
N PHE A 15 -0.14 2.36 -2.08
CA PHE A 15 0.38 2.44 -0.71
C PHE A 15 0.12 3.83 -0.10
N ALA A 16 0.38 4.89 -0.86
CA ALA A 16 0.09 6.25 -0.46
C ALA A 16 -1.42 6.45 -0.22
N LEU A 17 -2.27 5.92 -1.10
CA LEU A 17 -3.74 5.98 -0.95
C LEU A 17 -4.23 5.37 0.37
N MET A 18 -3.65 4.24 0.79
CA MET A 18 -4.03 3.63 2.07
C MET A 18 -3.67 4.51 3.26
N ILE A 19 -2.47 5.09 3.27
CA ILE A 19 -2.03 5.99 4.33
C ILE A 19 -2.90 7.25 4.34
N THR A 20 -3.15 7.85 3.19
CA THR A 20 -4.04 9.02 3.03
C THR A 20 -5.42 8.75 3.61
N THR A 21 -6.01 7.60 3.29
CA THR A 21 -7.34 7.22 3.78
C THR A 21 -7.38 7.10 5.30
N LEU A 22 -6.35 6.51 5.91
CA LEU A 22 -6.24 6.43 7.37
C LEU A 22 -6.06 7.81 8.00
N ALA A 23 -5.18 8.64 7.44
CA ALA A 23 -4.95 10.00 7.91
C ALA A 23 -6.23 10.86 7.85
N MET A 24 -6.99 10.77 6.75
CA MET A 24 -8.29 11.44 6.63
C MET A 24 -9.27 11.00 7.74
N ARG A 25 -9.38 9.71 8.03
CA ARG A 25 -10.27 9.21 9.09
C ARG A 25 -9.91 9.78 10.46
N VAL A 26 -8.61 9.87 10.76
CA VAL A 26 -8.15 10.48 12.02
C VAL A 26 -8.49 11.97 12.05
N LEU A 27 -8.26 12.71 10.97
CA LEU A 27 -8.62 14.13 10.87
C LEU A 27 -10.13 14.37 10.98
N TYR A 28 -10.97 13.49 10.42
CA TYR A 28 -12.42 13.55 10.61
C TYR A 28 -12.82 13.29 12.06
N ALA A 29 -12.19 12.34 12.73
CA ALA A 29 -12.42 12.10 14.17
C ALA A 29 -12.03 13.30 15.03
N LEU A 30 -11.00 14.06 14.63
CA LEU A 30 -10.56 15.30 15.25
C LEU A 30 -11.42 16.53 14.84
N LYS A 31 -12.51 16.32 14.08
CA LYS A 31 -13.40 17.37 13.54
C LYS A 31 -12.71 18.39 12.64
N GLN A 32 -11.58 18.04 12.02
CA GLN A 32 -10.80 18.89 11.12
C GLN A 32 -11.23 18.73 9.64
N MET A 33 -12.54 18.71 9.39
CA MET A 33 -13.10 18.49 8.03
C MET A 33 -12.69 19.58 7.03
N TYR A 34 -12.58 20.83 7.52
CA TYR A 34 -12.21 21.95 6.66
C TYR A 34 -10.79 21.79 6.11
N LEU A 35 -9.86 21.33 6.95
CA LEU A 35 -8.48 21.07 6.55
C LEU A 35 -8.41 19.98 5.50
N VAL A 36 -9.14 18.87 5.69
CA VAL A 36 -9.19 17.78 4.72
C VAL A 36 -9.70 18.29 3.37
N LEU A 37 -10.80 19.03 3.36
CA LEU A 37 -11.37 19.59 2.15
C LEU A 37 -10.39 20.52 1.43
N LEU A 38 -9.73 21.42 2.16
CA LEU A 38 -8.79 22.38 1.59
C LEU A 38 -7.59 21.66 0.96
N VAL A 39 -7.00 20.70 1.66
CA VAL A 39 -5.87 19.91 1.14
C VAL A 39 -6.29 19.14 -0.12
N SER A 40 -7.44 18.48 -0.11
CA SER A 40 -7.92 17.71 -1.26
C SER A 40 -8.17 18.60 -2.48
N ILE A 41 -8.70 19.82 -2.31
CA ILE A 41 -8.86 20.78 -3.42
C ILE A 41 -7.50 21.20 -4.00
N VAL A 42 -6.54 21.54 -3.14
CA VAL A 42 -5.19 21.94 -3.58
C VAL A 42 -4.52 20.79 -4.34
N VAL A 43 -4.59 19.56 -3.80
CA VAL A 43 -4.00 18.39 -4.46
C VAL A 43 -4.68 18.06 -5.78
N ALA A 44 -6.02 18.21 -5.85
CA ALA A 44 -6.75 18.06 -7.12
C ALA A 44 -6.27 19.07 -8.17
N GLY A 45 -6.04 20.33 -7.78
CA GLY A 45 -5.45 21.35 -8.65
C GLY A 45 -4.05 20.98 -9.14
N ILE A 46 -3.20 20.47 -8.25
CA ILE A 46 -1.85 19.99 -8.59
C ILE A 46 -1.94 18.83 -9.58
N ASN A 47 -2.85 17.87 -9.35
CA ASN A 47 -3.05 16.73 -10.24
C ASN A 47 -3.44 17.16 -11.66
N ILE A 48 -4.38 18.10 -11.77
CA ILE A 48 -4.79 18.65 -13.08
C ILE A 48 -3.59 19.30 -13.78
N GLY A 49 -2.78 20.06 -13.05
CA GLY A 49 -1.56 20.68 -13.59
C GLY A 49 -0.50 19.65 -14.04
N LEU A 50 -0.40 18.53 -13.34
CA LEU A 50 0.56 17.46 -13.66
C LEU A 50 0.10 16.57 -14.83
N PHE A 51 -1.20 16.48 -15.13
CA PHE A 51 -1.69 15.66 -16.22
C PHE A 51 -1.10 16.07 -17.56
N TYR A 52 -1.09 17.35 -17.87
CA TYR A 52 -0.63 17.83 -19.18
C TYR A 52 0.84 17.48 -19.47
N PRO A 53 1.83 17.82 -18.62
CA PRO A 53 3.23 17.49 -18.90
C PRO A 53 3.49 15.98 -18.86
N LEU A 54 2.87 15.23 -17.93
CA LEU A 54 3.10 13.80 -17.81
C LEU A 54 2.47 13.00 -18.95
N VAL A 55 1.30 13.40 -19.44
CA VAL A 55 0.70 12.79 -20.63
C VAL A 55 1.51 13.07 -21.89
N ARG A 56 2.11 14.25 -22.00
CA ARG A 56 3.00 14.58 -23.14
C ARG A 56 4.26 13.71 -23.18
N ILE A 57 4.83 13.39 -22.01
CA ILE A 57 6.10 12.65 -21.92
C ILE A 57 5.84 11.13 -21.96
N PHE A 58 4.85 10.65 -21.22
CA PHE A 58 4.59 9.22 -20.99
C PHE A 58 3.33 8.69 -21.71
N GLY A 59 2.65 9.53 -22.53
CA GLY A 59 1.42 9.15 -23.20
C GLY A 59 0.33 8.73 -22.19
N HIS A 60 -0.39 7.67 -22.49
CA HIS A 60 -1.47 7.15 -21.63
C HIS A 60 -1.02 6.74 -20.21
N ALA A 61 0.25 6.37 -20.04
CA ALA A 61 0.79 6.04 -18.73
C ALA A 61 1.03 7.27 -17.84
N GLY A 62 1.03 8.47 -18.42
CA GLY A 62 1.17 9.74 -17.69
C GLY A 62 0.02 10.03 -16.74
N ILE A 63 -1.21 9.59 -17.05
CA ILE A 63 -2.40 9.79 -16.21
C ILE A 63 -2.26 9.05 -14.86
N PRO A 64 -2.07 7.71 -14.82
CA PRO A 64 -1.90 7.00 -13.57
C PRO A 64 -0.64 7.43 -12.79
N LEU A 65 0.40 7.88 -13.49
CA LEU A 65 1.59 8.40 -12.85
C LEU A 65 1.31 9.74 -12.16
N ALA A 66 0.56 10.65 -12.79
CA ALA A 66 0.14 11.91 -12.18
C ALA A 66 -0.70 11.67 -10.91
N ILE A 67 -1.66 10.73 -10.98
CA ILE A 67 -2.48 10.36 -9.81
C ILE A 67 -1.59 9.83 -8.68
N SER A 68 -0.63 8.96 -8.97
CA SER A 68 0.27 8.40 -7.96
C SER A 68 1.14 9.46 -7.30
N VAL A 69 1.66 10.41 -8.06
CA VAL A 69 2.42 11.55 -7.53
C VAL A 69 1.54 12.42 -6.65
N GLY A 70 0.31 12.72 -7.08
CA GLY A 70 -0.64 13.49 -6.29
C GLY A 70 -0.99 12.81 -4.97
N LEU A 71 -1.23 11.50 -4.98
CA LEU A 71 -1.49 10.71 -3.76
C LEU A 71 -0.29 10.74 -2.79
N ILE A 72 0.94 10.72 -3.29
CA ILE A 72 2.13 10.84 -2.44
C ILE A 72 2.19 12.23 -1.80
N ILE A 73 1.96 13.28 -2.59
CA ILE A 73 1.92 14.66 -2.08
C ILE A 73 0.82 14.80 -1.01
N GLU A 74 -0.38 14.30 -1.29
CA GLU A 74 -1.51 14.33 -0.37
C GLU A 74 -1.19 13.60 0.95
N THR A 75 -0.57 12.43 0.86
CA THR A 75 -0.12 11.67 2.03
C THR A 75 0.84 12.48 2.90
N ILE A 76 1.84 13.09 2.28
CA ILE A 76 2.84 13.90 3.00
C ILE A 76 2.16 15.08 3.71
N VAL A 77 1.27 15.78 3.02
CA VAL A 77 0.57 16.95 3.59
C VAL A 77 -0.33 16.52 4.76
N PHE A 78 -1.08 15.42 4.63
CA PHE A 78 -1.91 14.93 5.73
C PHE A 78 -1.11 14.42 6.92
N LEU A 79 0.00 13.74 6.71
CA LEU A 79 0.88 13.32 7.80
C LEU A 79 1.47 14.51 8.55
N PHE A 80 1.89 15.54 7.81
CA PHE A 80 2.39 16.78 8.42
C PHE A 80 1.30 17.52 9.19
N ALA A 81 0.08 17.59 8.64
CA ALA A 81 -1.06 18.17 9.33
C ALA A 81 -1.41 17.41 10.62
N LEU A 82 -1.36 16.08 10.60
CA LEU A 82 -1.57 15.25 11.79
C LEU A 82 -0.52 15.51 12.85
N GLU A 83 0.76 15.61 12.48
CA GLU A 83 1.84 15.93 13.43
C GLU A 83 1.61 17.25 14.14
N LEU A 84 1.21 18.30 13.37
CA LEU A 84 0.94 19.62 13.92
C LEU A 84 -0.26 19.64 14.89
N ILE A 85 -1.30 18.85 14.61
CA ILE A 85 -2.55 18.86 15.39
C ILE A 85 -2.47 17.93 16.61
N THR A 86 -1.87 16.75 16.45
CA THR A 86 -1.91 15.69 17.47
C THR A 86 -0.63 15.57 18.27
N HIS A 87 0.44 16.27 17.88
CA HIS A 87 1.79 16.09 18.43
C HIS A 87 2.28 14.63 18.41
N ILE A 88 1.68 13.76 17.58
CA ILE A 88 2.16 12.40 17.39
C ILE A 88 3.50 12.46 16.65
N LYS A 89 4.51 11.85 17.23
CA LYS A 89 5.84 11.80 16.63
C LYS A 89 5.79 10.91 15.38
N LEU A 90 5.86 11.51 14.20
CA LEU A 90 5.93 10.79 12.90
C LEU A 90 7.00 9.69 12.92
N LYS A 91 8.05 9.85 13.71
CA LYS A 91 9.10 8.84 13.86
C LYS A 91 8.55 7.48 14.33
N GLU A 92 7.64 7.46 15.28
CA GLU A 92 7.03 6.22 15.79
C GLU A 92 6.14 5.57 14.73
N PHE A 93 5.41 6.37 13.97
CA PHE A 93 4.60 5.92 12.83
C PHE A 93 5.47 5.29 11.71
N PHE A 94 6.58 5.95 11.35
CA PHE A 94 7.51 5.39 10.35
C PHE A 94 8.17 4.09 10.82
N VAL A 95 8.52 3.99 12.11
CA VAL A 95 9.07 2.75 12.68
C VAL A 95 8.06 1.61 12.61
N SER A 96 6.78 1.86 12.91
CA SER A 96 5.72 0.84 12.77
C SER A 96 5.52 0.43 11.30
N ILE A 97 5.52 1.37 10.37
CA ILE A 97 5.46 1.05 8.93
C ILE A 97 6.61 0.14 8.51
N ILE A 98 7.84 0.47 8.89
CA ILE A 98 9.03 -0.34 8.54
C ILE A 98 8.91 -1.75 9.14
N LYS A 99 8.48 -1.87 10.40
CA LYS A 99 8.26 -3.16 11.07
C LYS A 99 7.23 -4.04 10.37
N ILE A 100 6.23 -3.45 9.71
CA ILE A 100 5.21 -4.18 8.95
C ILE A 100 5.69 -4.46 7.52
N THR A 101 6.43 -3.54 6.91
CA THR A 101 6.88 -3.66 5.51
C THR A 101 7.91 -4.77 5.35
N ILE A 102 8.84 -4.94 6.29
CA ILE A 102 9.88 -5.98 6.22
C ILE A 102 9.27 -7.39 6.13
N PRO A 103 8.37 -7.84 7.04
CA PRO A 103 7.73 -9.14 6.93
C PRO A 103 6.90 -9.28 5.66
N THR A 104 6.26 -8.21 5.19
CA THR A 104 5.48 -8.23 3.94
C THR A 104 6.38 -8.55 2.74
N VAL A 105 7.51 -7.85 2.60
CA VAL A 105 8.45 -8.06 1.49
C VAL A 105 9.04 -9.47 1.53
N LEU A 106 9.43 -9.96 2.72
CA LEU A 106 9.93 -11.32 2.88
C LEU A 106 8.88 -12.38 2.54
N SER A 107 7.64 -12.20 2.97
CA SER A 107 6.56 -13.14 2.68
C SER A 107 6.20 -13.14 1.19
N VAL A 108 6.22 -11.98 0.52
CA VAL A 108 6.02 -11.89 -0.94
C VAL A 108 7.16 -12.59 -1.69
N ALA A 109 8.40 -12.44 -1.25
CA ALA A 109 9.53 -13.13 -1.86
C ALA A 109 9.40 -14.66 -1.71
N LEU A 110 9.02 -15.15 -0.53
CA LEU A 110 8.74 -16.57 -0.30
C LEU A 110 7.58 -17.09 -1.17
N MET A 111 6.47 -16.35 -1.22
CA MET A 111 5.34 -16.65 -2.10
C MET A 111 5.80 -16.81 -3.56
N TYR A 112 6.61 -15.88 -4.04
CA TYR A 112 7.10 -15.87 -5.42
C TYR A 112 8.00 -17.07 -5.71
N LEU A 113 8.90 -17.43 -4.79
CA LEU A 113 9.76 -18.62 -4.91
C LEU A 113 8.94 -19.90 -4.96
N VAL A 114 7.93 -20.04 -4.08
CA VAL A 114 7.03 -21.21 -4.07
C VAL A 114 6.23 -21.29 -5.35
N TYR A 115 5.70 -20.17 -5.83
CA TYR A 115 4.95 -20.10 -7.09
C TYR A 115 5.78 -20.57 -8.29
N ILE A 116 7.01 -20.05 -8.44
CA ILE A 116 7.91 -20.46 -9.53
C ILE A 116 8.31 -21.94 -9.38
N GLY A 117 8.60 -22.38 -8.15
CA GLY A 117 8.93 -23.77 -7.88
C GLY A 117 7.80 -24.71 -8.27
N ALA A 118 6.56 -24.39 -7.90
CA ALA A 118 5.39 -25.17 -8.25
C ALA A 118 5.16 -25.24 -9.77
N LEU A 119 5.34 -24.14 -10.49
CA LEU A 119 5.22 -24.11 -11.96
C LEU A 119 6.28 -24.97 -12.65
N ARG A 120 7.53 -24.98 -12.14
CA ARG A 120 8.62 -25.81 -12.70
C ARG A 120 8.39 -27.30 -12.47
N LEU A 121 7.86 -27.69 -11.31
CA LEU A 121 7.60 -29.09 -10.97
C LEU A 121 6.42 -29.66 -11.78
N THR A 122 5.41 -28.84 -12.06
CA THR A 122 4.17 -29.33 -12.68
C THR A 122 4.26 -29.44 -14.19
N GLY A 123 5.18 -28.71 -14.87
CA GLY A 123 5.44 -28.78 -16.31
C GLY A 123 4.22 -28.56 -17.23
N SER A 124 3.06 -28.29 -16.67
CA SER A 124 1.78 -28.23 -17.36
C SER A 124 1.16 -26.85 -17.27
N ILE A 125 0.92 -26.23 -18.44
CA ILE A 125 0.31 -24.90 -18.59
C ILE A 125 -1.24 -24.96 -18.46
N LYS A 126 -1.81 -26.03 -17.89
CA LYS A 126 -3.26 -26.09 -17.70
C LYS A 126 -3.70 -25.06 -16.64
N THR A 127 -4.72 -24.28 -16.95
CA THR A 127 -5.28 -23.21 -16.10
C THR A 127 -5.58 -23.66 -14.67
N LEU A 128 -6.01 -24.92 -14.50
CA LEU A 128 -6.30 -25.49 -13.19
C LEU A 128 -5.05 -25.60 -12.29
N TYR A 129 -3.90 -25.99 -12.85
CA TYR A 129 -2.64 -26.10 -12.10
C TYR A 129 -2.08 -24.72 -11.76
N MET A 130 -2.25 -23.72 -12.62
CA MET A 130 -1.88 -22.34 -12.33
C MET A 130 -2.71 -21.77 -11.16
N LEU A 131 -4.02 -22.03 -11.15
CA LEU A 131 -4.90 -21.64 -10.06
C LEU A 131 -4.53 -22.34 -8.75
N ALA A 132 -4.28 -23.64 -8.76
CA ALA A 132 -3.87 -24.39 -7.59
C ALA A 132 -2.53 -23.90 -7.03
N SER A 133 -1.55 -23.62 -7.88
CA SER A 133 -0.25 -23.05 -7.49
C SER A 133 -0.39 -21.66 -6.90
N PHE A 134 -1.28 -20.84 -7.44
CA PHE A 134 -1.57 -19.51 -6.92
C PHE A 134 -2.21 -19.57 -5.53
N VAL A 135 -3.19 -20.44 -5.33
CA VAL A 135 -3.83 -20.64 -4.01
C VAL A 135 -2.83 -21.20 -2.98
N ALA A 136 -2.03 -22.20 -3.37
CA ALA A 136 -1.02 -22.77 -2.47
C ALA A 136 0.03 -21.71 -2.05
N SER A 137 0.52 -20.91 -3.00
CA SER A 137 1.46 -19.82 -2.70
C SER A 137 0.84 -18.72 -1.84
N GLY A 138 -0.46 -18.44 -2.01
CA GLY A 138 -1.20 -17.51 -1.15
C GLY A 138 -1.32 -18.01 0.30
N ILE A 139 -1.53 -19.30 0.51
CA ILE A 139 -1.54 -19.90 1.85
C ILE A 139 -0.15 -19.79 2.50
N VAL A 140 0.91 -20.07 1.75
CA VAL A 140 2.29 -19.91 2.23
C VAL A 140 2.59 -18.47 2.60
N PHE A 141 2.12 -17.51 1.79
CA PHE A 141 2.22 -16.08 2.13
C PHE A 141 1.55 -15.77 3.47
N ALA A 142 0.30 -16.19 3.66
CA ALA A 142 -0.46 -15.91 4.88
C ALA A 142 0.23 -16.51 6.13
N ILE A 143 0.69 -17.75 6.04
CA ILE A 143 1.37 -18.43 7.15
C ILE A 143 2.71 -17.75 7.46
N SER A 144 3.54 -17.52 6.44
CA SER A 144 4.85 -16.88 6.63
C SER A 144 4.74 -15.46 7.17
N TYR A 145 3.73 -14.71 6.72
CA TYR A 145 3.47 -13.36 7.19
C TYR A 145 3.11 -13.32 8.69
N VAL A 146 2.18 -14.19 9.12
CA VAL A 146 1.80 -14.29 10.53
C VAL A 146 2.98 -14.72 11.41
N ILE A 147 3.79 -15.67 10.95
CA ILE A 147 4.99 -16.12 11.68
C ILE A 147 5.99 -14.97 11.82
N LEU A 148 6.27 -14.25 10.72
CA LEU A 148 7.22 -13.14 10.74
C LEU A 148 6.76 -11.97 11.61
N LEU A 149 5.46 -11.64 11.61
CA LEU A 149 4.89 -10.64 12.52
C LEU A 149 5.08 -11.04 13.98
N LYS A 150 4.90 -12.34 14.29
CA LYS A 150 5.07 -12.86 15.65
C LYS A 150 6.54 -12.83 16.10
N VAL A 151 7.46 -13.15 15.19
CA VAL A 151 8.92 -13.11 15.46
C VAL A 151 9.40 -11.69 15.70
N LEU A 152 8.89 -10.71 14.93
CA LEU A 152 9.24 -9.30 15.08
C LEU A 152 8.51 -8.62 16.24
N LYS A 153 7.70 -9.36 17.02
CA LYS A 153 6.95 -8.85 18.19
C LYS A 153 6.19 -7.57 17.88
N VAL A 154 5.49 -7.55 16.75
CA VAL A 154 4.67 -6.42 16.34
C VAL A 154 3.49 -6.33 17.30
N GLU A 155 3.38 -5.23 18.07
CA GLU A 155 2.40 -5.07 19.15
C GLU A 155 0.96 -5.16 18.66
N GLU A 156 0.70 -4.73 17.43
CA GLU A 156 -0.61 -4.79 16.77
C GLU A 156 -1.14 -6.22 16.64
N LEU A 157 -0.28 -7.22 16.49
CA LEU A 157 -0.68 -8.62 16.44
C LEU A 157 -1.23 -9.11 17.79
N ASN A 158 -0.60 -8.70 18.89
CA ASN A 158 -1.06 -9.06 20.24
C ASN A 158 -2.43 -8.44 20.54
N THR A 159 -2.66 -7.23 20.06
CA THR A 159 -3.95 -6.54 20.19
C THR A 159 -5.04 -7.27 19.40
N LEU A 160 -4.76 -7.69 18.16
CA LEU A 160 -5.69 -8.48 17.36
C LEU A 160 -6.01 -9.81 18.01
N ILE A 161 -5.01 -10.56 18.49
CA ILE A 161 -5.22 -11.84 19.16
C ILE A 161 -6.07 -11.68 20.43
N SER A 162 -5.89 -10.60 21.16
CA SER A 162 -6.68 -10.30 22.36
C SER A 162 -8.15 -10.03 22.06
N LEU A 163 -8.47 -9.46 20.89
CA LEU A 163 -9.85 -9.22 20.43
C LEU A 163 -10.57 -10.53 20.04
N PHE A 164 -9.85 -11.53 19.52
CA PHE A 164 -10.42 -12.82 19.16
C PHE A 164 -10.51 -13.79 20.35
N LYS A 165 -9.92 -13.44 21.50
CA LYS A 165 -9.92 -14.29 22.69
C LYS A 165 -11.05 -13.93 23.68
N LYS A 166 -11.88 -12.95 23.35
CA LYS A 166 -13.07 -12.54 24.08
C LYS A 166 -14.30 -13.13 23.41
#